data_903762255f57949b6c1da3e69fde01ee
#
_entry.id   903762255f57949b6c1da3e69fde01ee
#
_cell.length_a   1.000
_cell.length_b   1.000
_cell.length_c   1.000
_cell.angle_alpha   90.00
_cell.angle_beta   90.00
_cell.angle_gamma   90.00
#
_symmetry.space_group_name_H-M   'P 1'
#
loop_
_entity.id
_entity.type
_entity.pdbx_description
1 polymer ?
#
loop_
_entity_poly.entity_id
_entity_poly.type
_entity_poly.pdbx_seq_one_letter_code
_entity_poly.pdbx_strand_id
1 'polypeptide(L)'
;MDGSENYTAKARYAETIALYNGGSYNLTKYLSSLQYTDNACDTLDSISLELDLNAMNAAGGFNPQKGEDLDIYIIMRNWYVNGKHEEYHCGNFVIDEISITGAPRVMTVKGVSQPADSELKDRQRSKAWTNVTLRQLVEEIQGKYNMPNLFFNCQDVTIEKIEQTNETDLQFLQNVCKKYGVCMKCYKSGFVLYDEAAYEDRESYNFYGEYPSNAVSGSNEGYTDWTTHEIQPDYNWTTSLQGLYTGAELRYKNPKKKKETITVKVGTEEKVLYINEQVKDQSEAEKVAKARLNAQNRNATTITFKPTVFDHALFSTYNIDIRNCGMCDGKYFVDRVDVTLDSGGLTQSVTARKIIQRV
;
A
#
# COMPACT_ATOMS: atom_id res chain seq x y z
N MET A 1 -7.15 47.76 -27.07
CA MET A 1 -8.18 47.09 -26.27
C MET A 1 -7.41 46.16 -25.36
N ASP A 2 -7.24 46.65 -24.14
CA ASP A 2 -6.41 46.01 -23.12
C ASP A 2 -7.28 44.95 -22.41
N GLY A 3 -7.06 43.71 -22.78
CA GLY A 3 -7.75 42.55 -22.16
C GLY A 3 -6.94 42.00 -20.98
N SER A 4 -6.72 42.81 -19.96
CA SER A 4 -6.29 42.32 -18.67
C SER A 4 -7.51 41.62 -18.02
N GLU A 5 -7.73 40.36 -18.37
CA GLU A 5 -8.56 39.48 -17.52
C GLU A 5 -7.92 39.46 -16.14
N ASN A 6 -8.57 40.06 -15.16
CA ASN A 6 -8.23 39.97 -13.75
C ASN A 6 -8.28 38.48 -13.34
N TYR A 7 -7.15 37.81 -13.42
CA TYR A 7 -6.96 36.49 -12.85
C TYR A 7 -7.05 36.55 -11.32
N THR A 8 -8.25 36.51 -10.81
CA THR A 8 -8.49 36.31 -9.37
C THR A 8 -8.19 34.84 -9.08
N ALA A 9 -7.02 34.58 -8.50
CA ALA A 9 -6.68 33.24 -8.03
C ALA A 9 -7.73 32.78 -7.03
N LYS A 10 -8.41 31.67 -7.33
CA LYS A 10 -9.37 31.06 -6.40
C LYS A 10 -8.61 30.23 -5.37
N ALA A 11 -9.05 30.25 -4.14
CA ALA A 11 -8.44 29.45 -3.08
C ALA A 11 -8.50 27.95 -3.40
N ARG A 12 -7.41 27.24 -3.08
CA ARG A 12 -7.38 25.77 -3.09
C ARG A 12 -8.23 25.25 -1.96
N TYR A 13 -9.04 24.23 -2.21
CA TYR A 13 -9.77 23.51 -1.16
C TYR A 13 -10.06 22.07 -1.60
N ALA A 14 -10.28 21.19 -0.64
CA ALA A 14 -10.62 19.79 -0.85
C ALA A 14 -12.01 19.50 -0.28
N GLU A 15 -12.78 18.69 -1.01
CA GLU A 15 -14.08 18.17 -0.60
C GLU A 15 -14.00 16.67 -0.40
N THR A 16 -14.70 16.14 0.60
CA THR A 16 -14.83 14.69 0.81
C THR A 16 -16.21 14.23 0.38
N ILE A 17 -16.24 13.31 -0.57
CA ILE A 17 -17.46 12.68 -1.07
C ILE A 17 -17.46 11.21 -0.65
N ALA A 18 -18.53 10.79 0.00
CA ALA A 18 -18.79 9.39 0.31
C ALA A 18 -19.92 8.84 -0.56
N LEU A 19 -19.67 7.74 -1.27
CA LEU A 19 -20.73 6.94 -1.88
C LEU A 19 -21.10 5.83 -0.89
N TYR A 20 -22.35 5.80 -0.49
CA TYR A 20 -22.86 4.92 0.55
C TYR A 20 -24.33 4.58 0.28
N ASN A 21 -24.69 3.28 0.29
CA ASN A 21 -26.04 2.78 0.03
C ASN A 21 -26.73 3.38 -1.22
N GLY A 22 -25.96 3.51 -2.33
CA GLY A 22 -26.44 4.09 -3.58
C GLY A 22 -26.65 5.60 -3.58
N GLY A 23 -26.35 6.27 -2.47
CA GLY A 23 -26.35 7.74 -2.33
C GLY A 23 -24.94 8.32 -2.41
N SER A 24 -24.87 9.62 -2.76
CA SER A 24 -23.64 10.42 -2.73
C SER A 24 -23.78 11.51 -1.67
N TYR A 25 -22.84 11.52 -0.73
CA TYR A 25 -22.86 12.41 0.44
C TYR A 25 -21.62 13.30 0.43
N ASN A 26 -21.79 14.61 0.38
CA ASN A 26 -20.71 15.55 0.61
C ASN A 26 -20.52 15.74 2.12
N LEU A 27 -19.46 15.14 2.67
CA LEU A 27 -19.15 15.15 4.09
C LEU A 27 -18.33 16.35 4.53
N THR A 28 -17.84 17.18 3.62
CA THR A 28 -16.87 18.27 3.86
C THR A 28 -17.26 19.18 5.02
N LYS A 29 -18.55 19.52 5.14
CA LYS A 29 -19.05 20.43 6.20
C LYS A 29 -19.08 19.81 7.59
N TYR A 30 -19.03 18.50 7.67
CA TYR A 30 -19.13 17.74 8.92
C TYR A 30 -17.81 17.08 9.28
N LEU A 31 -16.86 17.03 8.33
CA LEU A 31 -15.58 16.37 8.48
C LEU A 31 -14.65 17.19 9.36
N SER A 32 -14.19 16.60 10.46
CA SER A 32 -13.11 17.12 11.28
C SER A 32 -11.76 16.59 10.82
N SER A 33 -11.71 15.32 10.42
CA SER A 33 -10.49 14.65 9.92
C SER A 33 -10.85 13.48 9.02
N LEU A 34 -10.07 13.32 7.95
CA LEU A 34 -10.00 12.10 7.14
C LEU A 34 -8.56 11.61 7.16
N GLN A 35 -8.38 10.32 7.41
CA GLN A 35 -7.09 9.65 7.29
C GLN A 35 -7.28 8.44 6.38
N TYR A 36 -6.51 8.37 5.31
CA TYR A 36 -6.46 7.24 4.38
C TYR A 36 -5.04 6.70 4.34
N THR A 37 -4.90 5.38 4.42
CA THR A 37 -3.61 4.68 4.29
C THR A 37 -3.66 3.69 3.14
N ASP A 38 -2.77 3.87 2.18
CA ASP A 38 -2.53 2.97 1.05
C ASP A 38 -1.23 2.19 1.30
N ASN A 39 -1.31 0.87 1.42
CA ASN A 39 -0.19 -0.03 1.68
C ASN A 39 0.18 -0.81 0.41
N ALA A 40 1.47 -1.00 0.15
CA ALA A 40 1.94 -1.73 -1.01
C ALA A 40 1.62 -3.22 -0.94
N CYS A 41 1.87 -3.86 0.20
CA CYS A 41 1.54 -5.27 0.38
C CYS A 41 1.34 -5.67 1.85
N ASP A 42 0.81 -6.87 2.06
CA ASP A 42 0.67 -7.55 3.35
C ASP A 42 -0.28 -6.92 4.38
N THR A 43 -0.64 -5.66 4.21
CA THR A 43 -1.55 -4.92 5.09
C THR A 43 -2.70 -4.36 4.26
N LEU A 44 -3.90 -4.38 4.81
CA LEU A 44 -5.08 -3.80 4.16
C LEU A 44 -4.99 -2.28 4.15
N ASP A 45 -5.50 -1.68 3.08
CA ASP A 45 -5.70 -0.24 3.06
C ASP A 45 -6.82 0.13 4.04
N SER A 46 -6.77 1.30 4.63
CA SER A 46 -7.71 1.72 5.64
C SER A 46 -8.13 3.18 5.51
N ILE A 47 -9.33 3.47 5.95
CA ILE A 47 -9.89 4.82 6.03
C ILE A 47 -10.41 5.09 7.43
N SER A 48 -10.24 6.31 7.91
CA SER A 48 -10.86 6.80 9.14
C SER A 48 -11.44 8.18 8.91
N LEU A 49 -12.71 8.37 9.23
CA LEU A 49 -13.43 9.63 9.13
C LEU A 49 -13.87 10.06 10.52
N GLU A 50 -13.54 11.29 10.91
CA GLU A 50 -14.08 11.93 12.11
C GLU A 50 -15.09 13.00 11.70
N LEU A 51 -16.33 12.86 12.16
CA LEU A 51 -17.47 13.68 11.75
C LEU A 51 -18.13 14.35 12.96
N ASP A 52 -18.45 15.64 12.84
CA ASP A 52 -19.32 16.33 13.80
C ASP A 52 -20.74 15.76 13.74
N LEU A 53 -21.06 14.92 14.72
CA LEU A 53 -22.33 14.21 14.77
C LEU A 53 -23.54 15.16 14.93
N ASN A 54 -23.39 16.31 15.62
CA ASN A 54 -24.47 17.23 15.80
C ASN A 54 -24.80 17.96 14.48
N ALA A 55 -23.80 18.44 13.78
CA ALA A 55 -23.98 19.08 12.48
C ALA A 55 -24.53 18.10 11.44
N MET A 56 -24.05 16.85 11.44
CA MET A 56 -24.49 15.80 10.54
C MET A 56 -25.95 15.39 10.78
N ASN A 57 -26.36 15.21 12.04
CA ASN A 57 -27.75 14.88 12.39
C ASN A 57 -28.74 15.99 12.00
N ALA A 58 -28.30 17.25 12.06
CA ALA A 58 -29.12 18.38 11.64
C ALA A 58 -29.38 18.40 10.12
N ALA A 59 -28.42 17.89 9.34
CA ALA A 59 -28.51 17.83 7.86
C ALA A 59 -29.25 16.57 7.36
N GLY A 60 -29.19 15.47 8.10
CA GLY A 60 -29.81 14.18 7.75
C GLY A 60 -29.10 13.41 6.64
N GLY A 61 -29.35 12.12 6.57
CA GLY A 61 -29.05 11.28 5.42
C GLY A 61 -27.87 10.33 5.52
N PHE A 62 -26.70 10.70 6.06
CA PHE A 62 -25.57 9.79 6.22
C PHE A 62 -25.66 9.06 7.56
N ASN A 63 -25.99 7.79 7.53
CA ASN A 63 -26.14 6.95 8.73
C ASN A 63 -25.41 5.60 8.51
N PRO A 64 -24.08 5.59 8.60
CA PRO A 64 -23.26 4.40 8.31
C PRO A 64 -23.54 3.26 9.29
N GLN A 65 -23.48 2.01 8.78
CA GLN A 65 -23.62 0.80 9.59
C GLN A 65 -22.42 -0.11 9.38
N LYS A 66 -22.04 -0.89 10.40
CA LYS A 66 -20.96 -1.88 10.29
C LYS A 66 -21.29 -2.95 9.25
N GLY A 67 -20.27 -3.34 8.48
CA GLY A 67 -20.38 -4.34 7.42
C GLY A 67 -20.88 -3.78 6.08
N GLU A 68 -21.26 -2.50 6.03
CA GLU A 68 -21.68 -1.86 4.79
C GLU A 68 -20.52 -1.22 4.03
N ASP A 69 -20.76 -0.98 2.75
CA ASP A 69 -19.77 -0.45 1.81
C ASP A 69 -19.67 1.06 1.88
N LEU A 70 -18.44 1.54 1.84
CA LEU A 70 -18.11 2.95 1.85
C LEU A 70 -17.05 3.23 0.78
N ASP A 71 -17.39 4.05 -0.21
CA ASP A 71 -16.48 4.46 -1.27
C ASP A 71 -16.15 5.95 -1.09
N ILE A 72 -14.86 6.31 -1.02
CA ILE A 72 -14.42 7.65 -0.61
C ILE A 72 -13.60 8.32 -1.71
N TYR A 73 -13.99 9.55 -2.02
CA TYR A 73 -13.29 10.44 -2.95
C TYR A 73 -12.92 11.76 -2.26
N ILE A 74 -11.74 12.25 -2.58
CA ILE A 74 -11.31 13.62 -2.28
C ILE A 74 -11.31 14.40 -3.58
N ILE A 75 -12.14 15.45 -3.65
CA ILE A 75 -12.23 16.34 -4.81
C ILE A 75 -11.39 17.58 -4.53
N MET A 76 -10.29 17.73 -5.23
CA MET A 76 -9.36 18.84 -5.09
C MET A 76 -9.73 19.95 -6.08
N ARG A 77 -10.11 21.13 -5.59
CA ARG A 77 -10.49 22.25 -6.44
C ARG A 77 -9.43 23.33 -6.47
N ASN A 78 -9.15 23.85 -7.65
CA ASN A 78 -8.12 24.87 -7.90
C ASN A 78 -6.71 24.45 -7.45
N TRP A 79 -6.44 23.13 -7.40
CA TRP A 79 -5.19 22.60 -6.85
C TRP A 79 -4.02 22.85 -7.79
N TYR A 80 -4.16 22.45 -9.03
CA TYR A 80 -3.14 22.60 -10.07
C TYR A 80 -3.51 23.71 -11.06
N VAL A 81 -4.77 23.77 -11.46
CA VAL A 81 -5.27 24.76 -12.41
C VAL A 81 -6.49 25.46 -11.82
N ASN A 82 -6.47 26.81 -11.89
CA ASN A 82 -7.58 27.64 -11.40
C ASN A 82 -8.89 27.31 -12.16
N GLY A 83 -9.96 27.04 -11.43
CA GLY A 83 -11.28 26.70 -11.98
C GLY A 83 -11.46 25.23 -12.35
N LYS A 84 -10.43 24.40 -12.22
CA LYS A 84 -10.51 22.95 -12.44
C LYS A 84 -10.56 22.17 -11.12
N HIS A 85 -10.93 20.91 -11.20
CA HIS A 85 -10.89 19.97 -10.09
C HIS A 85 -10.22 18.68 -10.54
N GLU A 86 -9.60 18.00 -9.57
CA GLU A 86 -9.02 16.66 -9.71
C GLU A 86 -9.66 15.76 -8.66
N GLU A 87 -9.80 14.49 -8.99
CA GLU A 87 -10.38 13.50 -8.10
C GLU A 87 -9.29 12.54 -7.61
N TYR A 88 -9.23 12.35 -6.29
CA TYR A 88 -8.41 11.33 -5.67
C TYR A 88 -9.34 10.27 -5.07
N HIS A 89 -9.34 9.08 -5.66
CA HIS A 89 -10.12 7.96 -5.20
C HIS A 89 -9.36 7.21 -4.11
N CYS A 90 -9.76 7.36 -2.86
CA CYS A 90 -9.15 6.65 -1.73
C CYS A 90 -9.43 5.15 -1.79
N GLY A 91 -10.53 4.72 -2.38
CA GLY A 91 -10.90 3.33 -2.53
C GLY A 91 -12.26 2.97 -1.92
N ASN A 92 -12.59 1.70 -2.06
CA ASN A 92 -13.79 1.12 -1.53
C ASN A 92 -13.48 0.29 -0.28
N PHE A 93 -14.18 0.59 0.81
CA PHE A 93 -13.95 0.03 2.14
C PHE A 93 -15.21 -0.65 2.66
N VAL A 94 -15.04 -1.60 3.56
CA VAL A 94 -16.11 -2.11 4.42
C VAL A 94 -15.97 -1.44 5.78
N ILE A 95 -17.06 -0.90 6.29
CA ILE A 95 -17.11 -0.26 7.61
C ILE A 95 -16.90 -1.32 8.69
N ASP A 96 -15.77 -1.23 9.40
CA ASP A 96 -15.35 -2.18 10.43
C ASP A 96 -15.73 -1.70 11.84
N GLU A 97 -15.56 -0.41 12.09
CA GLU A 97 -15.83 0.20 13.41
C GLU A 97 -16.56 1.54 13.29
N ILE A 98 -17.53 1.74 14.16
CA ILE A 98 -18.18 3.04 14.37
C ILE A 98 -18.14 3.33 15.85
N SER A 99 -17.61 4.49 16.23
CA SER A 99 -17.58 4.95 17.61
C SER A 99 -18.09 6.39 17.72
N ILE A 100 -18.67 6.70 18.87
CA ILE A 100 -19.16 8.05 19.19
C ILE A 100 -18.55 8.47 20.52
N THR A 101 -17.90 9.63 20.53
CA THR A 101 -17.31 10.21 21.75
C THR A 101 -18.10 11.43 22.20
N GLY A 102 -17.95 11.76 23.48
CA GLY A 102 -18.69 12.71 24.31
C GLY A 102 -18.88 14.14 23.81
N ALA A 103 -18.60 15.19 24.59
CA ALA A 103 -18.84 16.59 24.23
C ALA A 103 -17.56 17.31 23.78
N PRO A 104 -17.42 17.80 22.51
CA PRO A 104 -18.42 17.73 21.44
C PRO A 104 -18.62 16.30 20.93
N ARG A 105 -19.83 16.00 20.37
CA ARG A 105 -20.14 14.67 19.87
C ARG A 105 -19.47 14.46 18.51
N VAL A 106 -18.47 13.58 18.48
CA VAL A 106 -17.74 13.18 17.27
C VAL A 106 -18.08 11.72 16.97
N MET A 107 -18.46 11.45 15.73
CA MET A 107 -18.57 10.09 15.21
C MET A 107 -17.32 9.75 14.43
N THR A 108 -16.66 8.65 14.79
CA THR A 108 -15.54 8.08 14.04
C THR A 108 -16.03 6.86 13.28
N VAL A 109 -15.81 6.85 11.96
CA VAL A 109 -16.12 5.73 11.06
C VAL A 109 -14.82 5.20 10.51
N LYS A 110 -14.50 3.93 10.79
CA LYS A 110 -13.32 3.27 10.24
C LYS A 110 -13.72 2.18 9.25
N GLY A 111 -12.99 2.10 8.14
CA GLY A 111 -13.18 1.08 7.12
C GLY A 111 -11.86 0.48 6.67
N VAL A 112 -11.93 -0.74 6.15
CA VAL A 112 -10.79 -1.49 5.61
C VAL A 112 -11.09 -2.03 4.23
N SER A 113 -10.08 -2.10 3.37
CA SER A 113 -10.18 -2.63 2.01
C SER A 113 -10.22 -4.17 2.04
N GLN A 114 -11.39 -4.74 2.32
CA GLN A 114 -11.62 -6.19 2.36
C GLN A 114 -13.01 -6.52 1.82
N PRO A 115 -13.32 -7.79 1.48
CA PRO A 115 -14.68 -8.19 1.20
C PRO A 115 -15.59 -7.95 2.41
N ALA A 116 -16.88 -7.71 2.16
CA ALA A 116 -17.89 -7.54 3.22
C ALA A 116 -18.08 -8.82 4.07
N ASP A 117 -17.71 -9.98 3.51
CA ASP A 117 -17.70 -11.24 4.25
C ASP A 117 -16.50 -11.27 5.22
N SER A 118 -16.77 -11.09 6.50
CA SER A 118 -15.77 -11.11 7.57
C SER A 118 -15.07 -12.46 7.72
N GLU A 119 -15.65 -13.55 7.21
CA GLU A 119 -15.07 -14.90 7.36
C GLU A 119 -13.67 -15.02 6.75
N LEU A 120 -13.34 -14.23 5.72
CA LEU A 120 -11.98 -14.20 5.15
C LEU A 120 -10.92 -13.87 6.20
N LYS A 121 -11.22 -12.95 7.10
CA LYS A 121 -10.30 -12.40 8.12
C LYS A 121 -10.51 -13.06 9.49
N ASP A 122 -11.72 -13.48 9.82
CA ASP A 122 -12.08 -13.83 11.19
C ASP A 122 -12.25 -15.34 11.39
N ARG A 123 -12.64 -16.09 10.34
CA ARG A 123 -12.87 -17.52 10.45
C ARG A 123 -11.60 -18.34 10.25
N GLN A 124 -11.14 -18.99 11.31
CA GLN A 124 -10.05 -19.96 11.23
C GLN A 124 -10.50 -21.26 10.56
N ARG A 125 -9.63 -21.81 9.72
CA ARG A 125 -9.86 -23.03 8.97
C ARG A 125 -8.64 -23.94 9.02
N SER A 126 -8.86 -25.23 8.76
CA SER A 126 -7.80 -26.21 8.54
C SER A 126 -8.12 -26.98 7.26
N LYS A 127 -7.20 -26.93 6.30
CA LYS A 127 -7.31 -27.61 5.02
C LYS A 127 -5.93 -27.91 4.46
N ALA A 128 -5.81 -29.02 3.75
CA ALA A 128 -4.60 -29.38 3.02
C ALA A 128 -4.86 -29.36 1.51
N TRP A 129 -3.87 -28.92 0.76
CA TRP A 129 -3.83 -28.96 -0.70
C TRP A 129 -2.61 -29.75 -1.15
N THR A 130 -2.77 -30.48 -2.25
CA THR A 130 -1.70 -31.25 -2.89
C THR A 130 -1.68 -30.99 -4.37
N ASN A 131 -0.49 -30.84 -4.96
CA ASN A 131 -0.28 -30.60 -6.37
C ASN A 131 -1.11 -29.42 -6.92
N VAL A 132 -1.07 -28.29 -6.24
CA VAL A 132 -1.82 -27.08 -6.58
C VAL A 132 -0.84 -25.98 -7.02
N THR A 133 -1.25 -25.11 -7.96
CA THR A 133 -0.48 -23.89 -8.22
C THR A 133 -0.90 -22.76 -7.30
N LEU A 134 -0.03 -21.76 -7.14
CA LEU A 134 -0.36 -20.58 -6.33
C LEU A 134 -1.63 -19.90 -6.86
N ARG A 135 -1.76 -19.79 -8.20
CA ARG A 135 -2.96 -19.22 -8.83
C ARG A 135 -4.22 -20.03 -8.47
N GLN A 136 -4.18 -21.35 -8.64
CA GLN A 136 -5.33 -22.22 -8.31
C GLN A 136 -5.73 -22.10 -6.84
N LEU A 137 -4.74 -22.01 -5.94
CA LEU A 137 -4.98 -21.83 -4.52
C LEU A 137 -5.71 -20.53 -4.22
N VAL A 138 -5.25 -19.43 -4.83
CA VAL A 138 -5.85 -18.09 -4.67
C VAL A 138 -7.26 -18.06 -5.27
N GLU A 139 -7.45 -18.60 -6.49
CA GLU A 139 -8.75 -18.66 -7.17
C GLU A 139 -9.79 -19.48 -6.36
N GLU A 140 -9.36 -20.58 -5.75
CA GLU A 140 -10.25 -21.38 -4.89
C GLU A 140 -10.71 -20.60 -3.66
N ILE A 141 -9.78 -19.92 -2.98
CA ILE A 141 -10.12 -19.12 -1.81
C ILE A 141 -10.96 -17.91 -2.20
N GLN A 142 -10.60 -17.21 -3.26
CA GLN A 142 -11.34 -16.08 -3.82
C GLN A 142 -12.80 -16.46 -4.14
N GLY A 143 -13.00 -17.62 -4.75
CA GLY A 143 -14.34 -18.13 -5.10
C GLY A 143 -15.27 -18.33 -3.90
N LYS A 144 -14.73 -18.64 -2.71
CA LYS A 144 -15.54 -18.78 -1.48
C LYS A 144 -16.20 -17.45 -1.06
N TYR A 145 -15.57 -16.33 -1.39
CA TYR A 145 -15.99 -14.99 -0.97
C TYR A 145 -16.63 -14.18 -2.10
N ASN A 146 -16.95 -14.83 -3.22
CA ASN A 146 -17.56 -14.21 -4.40
C ASN A 146 -16.82 -12.96 -4.89
N MET A 147 -15.48 -12.94 -4.78
CA MET A 147 -14.64 -11.84 -5.23
C MET A 147 -14.40 -11.98 -6.74
N PRO A 148 -14.85 -11.03 -7.58
CA PRO A 148 -14.84 -11.23 -9.04
C PRO A 148 -13.46 -11.05 -9.68
N ASN A 149 -12.52 -10.34 -9.01
CA ASN A 149 -11.31 -9.89 -9.65
C ASN A 149 -10.06 -10.57 -9.07
N LEU A 150 -9.22 -11.10 -9.95
CA LEU A 150 -7.87 -11.54 -9.64
C LEU A 150 -6.88 -10.90 -10.60
N PHE A 151 -6.01 -10.06 -10.08
CA PHE A 151 -4.85 -9.58 -10.82
C PHE A 151 -3.63 -10.39 -10.39
N PHE A 152 -3.13 -11.25 -11.29
CA PHE A 152 -2.04 -12.17 -11.00
C PHE A 152 -0.84 -11.85 -11.92
N ASN A 153 0.09 -11.07 -11.41
CA ASN A 153 1.28 -10.62 -12.11
C ASN A 153 2.57 -11.07 -11.41
N CYS A 154 2.67 -12.37 -11.19
CA CYS A 154 3.85 -13.00 -10.59
C CYS A 154 4.04 -14.40 -11.17
N GLN A 155 5.17 -15.04 -10.85
CA GLN A 155 5.40 -16.41 -11.26
C GLN A 155 4.40 -17.36 -10.58
N ASP A 156 3.71 -18.19 -11.37
CA ASP A 156 2.83 -19.24 -10.83
C ASP A 156 3.69 -20.43 -10.35
N VAL A 157 3.73 -20.64 -9.04
CA VAL A 157 4.55 -21.66 -8.40
C VAL A 157 3.72 -22.90 -8.15
N THR A 158 4.24 -24.08 -8.57
CA THR A 158 3.62 -25.37 -8.23
C THR A 158 3.99 -25.79 -6.82
N ILE A 159 3.00 -26.04 -6.00
CA ILE A 159 3.09 -26.43 -4.59
C ILE A 159 2.68 -27.89 -4.47
N GLU A 160 3.61 -28.76 -4.08
CA GLU A 160 3.36 -30.20 -3.95
C GLU A 160 2.40 -30.49 -2.77
N LYS A 161 2.64 -29.84 -1.63
CA LYS A 161 1.79 -29.94 -0.43
C LYS A 161 1.86 -28.67 0.38
N ILE A 162 0.71 -28.17 0.80
CA ILE A 162 0.59 -27.07 1.74
C ILE A 162 -0.61 -27.26 2.66
N GLU A 163 -0.50 -26.85 3.91
CA GLU A 163 -1.52 -27.00 4.92
C GLU A 163 -1.81 -25.65 5.58
N GLN A 164 -3.07 -25.29 5.61
CA GLN A 164 -3.62 -24.26 6.48
C GLN A 164 -3.99 -24.92 7.81
N THR A 165 -3.52 -24.39 8.92
CA THR A 165 -3.74 -24.98 10.24
C THR A 165 -4.20 -23.92 11.23
N ASN A 166 -5.49 -23.90 11.54
CA ASN A 166 -6.12 -22.97 12.49
C ASN A 166 -5.76 -21.50 12.23
N GLU A 167 -5.72 -21.12 10.96
CA GLU A 167 -5.50 -19.74 10.53
C GLU A 167 -6.60 -19.28 9.57
N THR A 168 -6.77 -17.97 9.42
CA THR A 168 -7.78 -17.42 8.50
C THR A 168 -7.32 -17.57 7.06
N ASP A 169 -8.26 -17.55 6.11
CA ASP A 169 -7.93 -17.69 4.69
C ASP A 169 -7.03 -16.53 4.21
N LEU A 170 -7.26 -15.29 4.71
CA LEU A 170 -6.40 -14.15 4.41
C LEU A 170 -4.97 -14.33 4.94
N GLN A 171 -4.84 -14.71 6.22
CA GLN A 171 -3.54 -14.93 6.85
C GLN A 171 -2.76 -16.07 6.17
N PHE A 172 -3.45 -17.14 5.83
CA PHE A 172 -2.88 -18.26 5.09
C PHE A 172 -2.32 -17.82 3.73
N LEU A 173 -3.12 -17.10 2.91
CA LEU A 173 -2.67 -16.59 1.62
C LEU A 173 -1.46 -15.66 1.74
N GLN A 174 -1.49 -14.74 2.72
CA GLN A 174 -0.34 -13.87 3.00
C GLN A 174 0.92 -14.65 3.34
N ASN A 175 0.81 -15.69 4.19
CA ASN A 175 1.93 -16.55 4.57
C ASN A 175 2.49 -17.32 3.37
N VAL A 176 1.61 -17.83 2.49
CA VAL A 176 2.02 -18.52 1.25
C VAL A 176 2.73 -17.56 0.30
N CYS A 177 2.15 -16.39 0.06
CA CYS A 177 2.77 -15.37 -0.80
C CYS A 177 4.15 -14.95 -0.27
N LYS A 178 4.27 -14.67 1.04
CA LYS A 178 5.55 -14.36 1.69
C LYS A 178 6.59 -15.47 1.55
N LYS A 179 6.17 -16.73 1.63
CA LYS A 179 7.07 -17.88 1.45
C LYS A 179 7.74 -17.84 0.08
N TYR A 180 7.01 -17.48 -0.95
CA TYR A 180 7.49 -17.46 -2.33
C TYR A 180 7.95 -16.08 -2.84
N GLY A 181 7.99 -15.07 -1.95
CA GLY A 181 8.42 -13.70 -2.30
C GLY A 181 7.44 -12.96 -3.19
N VAL A 182 6.16 -13.31 -3.11
CA VAL A 182 5.07 -12.65 -3.82
C VAL A 182 4.41 -11.63 -2.91
N CYS A 183 4.20 -10.42 -3.40
CA CYS A 183 3.40 -9.41 -2.73
C CYS A 183 1.91 -9.61 -2.99
N MET A 184 1.09 -9.46 -1.96
CA MET A 184 -0.36 -9.59 -2.06
C MET A 184 -1.06 -8.37 -1.46
N LYS A 185 -1.97 -7.76 -2.25
CA LYS A 185 -2.97 -6.80 -1.76
C LYS A 185 -4.35 -7.44 -1.83
N CYS A 186 -5.16 -7.15 -0.83
CA CYS A 186 -6.55 -7.54 -0.79
C CYS A 186 -7.42 -6.29 -0.95
N TYR A 187 -8.33 -6.34 -1.91
CA TYR A 187 -9.37 -5.35 -2.12
C TYR A 187 -10.75 -5.99 -1.91
N LYS A 188 -11.77 -5.19 -1.73
CA LYS A 188 -13.14 -5.69 -1.66
C LYS A 188 -13.51 -6.59 -2.83
N SER A 189 -13.10 -6.24 -4.03
CA SER A 189 -13.44 -6.94 -5.26
C SER A 189 -12.50 -8.09 -5.62
N GLY A 190 -11.38 -8.29 -4.91
CA GLY A 190 -10.43 -9.33 -5.27
C GLY A 190 -9.03 -9.19 -4.70
N PHE A 191 -8.14 -10.00 -5.24
CA PHE A 191 -6.73 -10.00 -4.87
C PHE A 191 -5.86 -9.49 -6.00
N VAL A 192 -4.80 -8.81 -5.62
CA VAL A 192 -3.68 -8.42 -6.48
C VAL A 192 -2.43 -9.12 -5.97
N LEU A 193 -1.85 -10.00 -6.79
CA LEU A 193 -0.58 -10.65 -6.53
C LEU A 193 0.44 -10.16 -7.55
N TYR A 194 1.61 -9.75 -7.09
CA TYR A 194 2.64 -9.24 -7.97
C TYR A 194 4.05 -9.58 -7.48
N ASP A 195 4.98 -9.66 -8.45
CA ASP A 195 6.41 -9.78 -8.18
C ASP A 195 6.97 -8.40 -7.84
N GLU A 196 7.47 -8.24 -6.62
CA GLU A 196 8.01 -6.99 -6.12
C GLU A 196 9.21 -6.50 -6.96
N ALA A 197 10.07 -7.40 -7.42
CA ALA A 197 11.21 -7.06 -8.26
C ALA A 197 10.79 -6.42 -9.59
N ALA A 198 9.74 -6.96 -10.22
CA ALA A 198 9.21 -6.41 -11.46
C ALA A 198 8.63 -4.99 -11.29
N TYR A 199 8.13 -4.69 -10.09
CA TYR A 199 7.62 -3.35 -9.76
C TYR A 199 8.77 -2.38 -9.44
N GLU A 200 9.82 -2.84 -8.76
CA GLU A 200 11.02 -2.05 -8.49
C GLU A 200 11.78 -1.63 -9.77
N ASP A 201 11.66 -2.40 -10.84
CA ASP A 201 12.29 -2.10 -12.13
C ASP A 201 11.55 -1.02 -12.97
N ARG A 202 10.34 -0.63 -12.57
CA ARG A 202 9.56 0.39 -13.27
C ARG A 202 10.21 1.76 -13.21
N GLU A 203 9.72 2.68 -14.07
CA GLU A 203 10.11 4.08 -14.04
C GLU A 203 9.83 4.73 -12.69
N SER A 204 10.58 5.79 -12.38
CA SER A 204 10.51 6.49 -11.10
C SER A 204 10.07 7.92 -11.31
N TYR A 205 9.29 8.45 -10.37
CA TYR A 205 9.02 9.87 -10.24
C TYR A 205 10.19 10.56 -9.53
N ASN A 206 10.59 11.75 -9.99
CA ASN A 206 11.68 12.49 -9.38
C ASN A 206 11.19 13.34 -8.21
N PHE A 207 11.86 13.18 -7.06
CA PHE A 207 11.68 14.01 -5.87
C PHE A 207 13.00 14.68 -5.49
N TYR A 208 12.97 15.95 -5.09
CA TYR A 208 14.16 16.74 -4.77
C TYR A 208 14.14 17.23 -3.33
N GLY A 209 15.26 17.08 -2.61
CA GLY A 209 15.47 17.70 -1.30
C GLY A 209 15.63 19.20 -1.41
N GLU A 210 16.42 19.64 -2.40
CA GLU A 210 16.48 21.02 -2.84
C GLU A 210 16.22 21.05 -4.35
N TYR A 211 15.26 21.84 -4.77
CA TYR A 211 14.98 22.00 -6.18
C TYR A 211 16.18 22.67 -6.88
N PRO A 212 16.72 22.11 -7.96
CA PRO A 212 17.87 22.72 -8.61
C PRO A 212 17.51 24.13 -9.12
N SER A 213 18.26 25.14 -8.69
CA SER A 213 18.03 26.56 -9.02
C SER A 213 18.12 26.86 -10.51
N ASN A 214 18.71 25.95 -11.30
CA ASN A 214 18.81 25.99 -12.76
C ASN A 214 17.80 25.04 -13.47
N ALA A 215 16.94 24.37 -12.75
CA ALA A 215 15.79 23.75 -13.34
C ALA A 215 14.88 24.88 -13.85
N VAL A 216 15.15 25.31 -15.08
CA VAL A 216 14.34 26.29 -15.76
C VAL A 216 12.93 25.77 -15.72
N SER A 217 12.03 26.52 -15.13
CA SER A 217 10.61 26.43 -15.42
C SER A 217 10.47 26.74 -16.93
N GLY A 218 10.96 25.79 -17.71
CA GLY A 218 11.09 25.92 -19.16
C GLY A 218 9.86 25.42 -19.79
N SER A 219 9.02 26.27 -20.05
CA SER A 219 8.23 26.43 -21.25
C SER A 219 7.03 27.31 -20.89
N ASN A 220 6.85 28.34 -21.70
CA ASN A 220 5.73 29.30 -21.65
C ASN A 220 4.34 28.67 -21.87
N GLU A 221 4.16 27.39 -21.57
CA GLU A 221 2.91 26.65 -21.76
C GLU A 221 2.30 26.13 -20.45
N GLY A 222 2.53 26.78 -19.30
CA GLY A 222 1.70 26.54 -18.11
C GLY A 222 1.66 25.10 -17.54
N TYR A 223 2.47 24.20 -18.04
CA TYR A 223 2.64 22.84 -17.52
C TYR A 223 3.83 22.83 -16.56
N THR A 224 3.55 22.85 -15.29
CA THR A 224 4.49 22.33 -14.31
C THR A 224 4.71 20.85 -14.66
N ASP A 225 5.97 20.42 -14.71
CA ASP A 225 6.29 18.99 -14.84
C ASP A 225 5.82 18.29 -13.57
N TRP A 226 4.64 17.67 -13.63
CA TRP A 226 3.99 16.96 -12.52
C TRP A 226 4.80 15.75 -12.05
N THR A 227 5.86 15.40 -12.74
CA THR A 227 6.75 14.30 -12.40
C THR A 227 7.88 14.70 -11.46
N THR A 228 7.96 15.98 -11.08
CA THR A 228 9.06 16.53 -10.30
C THR A 228 8.55 17.29 -9.08
N HIS A 229 8.83 16.76 -7.90
CA HIS A 229 8.32 17.29 -6.64
C HIS A 229 9.45 17.60 -5.65
N GLU A 230 9.22 18.60 -4.80
CA GLU A 230 10.10 18.93 -3.69
C GLU A 230 9.64 18.24 -2.40
N ILE A 231 10.60 17.73 -1.62
CA ILE A 231 10.39 17.13 -0.31
C ILE A 231 10.42 18.22 0.76
N GLN A 232 9.50 18.20 1.71
CA GLN A 232 9.56 19.09 2.87
C GLN A 232 10.80 18.78 3.73
N PRO A 233 11.42 19.81 4.39
CA PRO A 233 12.66 19.63 5.13
C PRO A 233 12.60 18.69 6.34
N ASP A 234 11.39 18.36 6.83
CA ASP A 234 11.15 17.52 8.01
C ASP A 234 11.10 16.02 7.69
N TYR A 235 11.85 15.55 6.67
CA TYR A 235 11.91 14.13 6.35
C TYR A 235 12.75 13.33 7.37
N ASN A 236 12.45 12.04 7.48
CA ASN A 236 13.21 11.10 8.29
C ASN A 236 13.81 10.01 7.40
N TRP A 237 15.13 9.92 7.38
CA TRP A 237 15.87 8.89 6.65
C TRP A 237 16.65 8.03 7.64
N THR A 238 16.51 6.72 7.52
CA THR A 238 17.17 5.76 8.40
C THR A 238 17.85 4.68 7.56
N THR A 239 19.09 4.36 7.88
CA THR A 239 19.79 3.19 7.36
C THR A 239 20.39 2.39 8.50
N SER A 240 20.30 1.07 8.45
CA SER A 240 20.76 0.19 9.52
C SER A 240 21.44 -1.06 8.95
N LEU A 241 22.56 -1.43 9.56
CA LEU A 241 23.22 -2.72 9.34
C LEU A 241 22.62 -3.82 10.22
N GLN A 242 21.83 -3.46 11.24
CA GLN A 242 21.16 -4.41 12.09
C GLN A 242 20.06 -5.15 11.31
N GLY A 243 20.07 -6.46 11.36
CA GLY A 243 19.10 -7.28 10.62
C GLY A 243 19.41 -7.49 9.15
N LEU A 244 20.48 -6.88 8.60
CA LEU A 244 20.96 -7.17 7.26
C LEU A 244 21.76 -8.47 7.23
N TYR A 245 21.54 -9.26 6.18
CA TYR A 245 22.25 -10.50 5.93
C TYR A 245 22.83 -10.48 4.51
N THR A 246 24.03 -11.05 4.36
CA THR A 246 24.71 -11.17 3.06
C THR A 246 24.40 -12.48 2.36
N GLY A 247 23.84 -13.44 3.10
CA GLY A 247 23.40 -14.71 2.57
C GLY A 247 22.35 -15.38 3.42
N ALA A 248 21.79 -16.47 2.91
CA ALA A 248 20.88 -17.33 3.66
C ALA A 248 21.23 -18.80 3.49
N GLU A 249 20.97 -19.57 4.55
CA GLU A 249 21.11 -21.02 4.59
C GLU A 249 19.77 -21.64 4.96
N LEU A 250 19.16 -22.37 4.01
CA LEU A 250 17.93 -23.09 4.22
C LEU A 250 18.20 -24.56 4.43
N ARG A 251 17.70 -25.11 5.53
CA ARG A 251 17.79 -26.53 5.87
C ARG A 251 16.42 -27.19 5.78
N TYR A 252 16.35 -28.32 5.08
CA TYR A 252 15.12 -29.11 4.99
C TYR A 252 15.41 -30.62 5.00
N LYS A 253 14.42 -31.42 5.40
CA LYS A 253 14.53 -32.88 5.36
C LYS A 253 14.30 -33.39 3.93
N ASN A 254 15.18 -34.26 3.46
CA ASN A 254 15.03 -34.90 2.14
C ASN A 254 13.71 -35.67 2.10
N PRO A 255 12.76 -35.34 1.17
CA PRO A 255 11.47 -36.03 1.09
C PRO A 255 11.61 -37.54 0.85
N LYS A 256 12.66 -37.94 0.11
CA LYS A 256 12.93 -39.35 -0.23
C LYS A 256 13.72 -40.09 0.86
N LYS A 257 14.53 -39.39 1.64
CA LYS A 257 15.37 -39.93 2.70
C LYS A 257 15.21 -39.12 3.99
N LYS A 258 14.15 -39.36 4.75
CA LYS A 258 13.71 -38.56 5.92
C LYS A 258 14.79 -38.32 7.00
N LYS A 259 15.87 -39.12 7.04
CA LYS A 259 17.01 -38.95 7.98
C LYS A 259 18.09 -38.00 7.46
N GLU A 260 18.08 -37.67 6.18
CA GLU A 260 19.05 -36.78 5.52
C GLU A 260 18.53 -35.35 5.56
N THR A 261 19.36 -34.43 6.05
CA THR A 261 19.09 -32.98 5.98
C THR A 261 19.88 -32.42 4.81
N ILE A 262 19.18 -31.70 3.93
CA ILE A 262 19.80 -30.99 2.80
C ILE A 262 19.92 -29.52 3.21
N THR A 263 21.07 -28.93 2.91
CA THR A 263 21.36 -27.52 3.14
C THR A 263 21.57 -26.82 1.81
N VAL A 264 20.85 -25.73 1.61
CA VAL A 264 20.97 -24.85 0.43
C VAL A 264 21.43 -23.48 0.89
N LYS A 265 22.45 -22.94 0.23
CA LYS A 265 23.03 -21.62 0.53
C LYS A 265 22.82 -20.68 -0.65
N VAL A 266 22.50 -19.42 -0.36
CA VAL A 266 22.37 -18.32 -1.32
C VAL A 266 23.09 -17.08 -0.80
N GLY A 267 23.65 -16.25 -1.67
CA GLY A 267 24.45 -15.09 -1.28
C GLY A 267 25.85 -15.43 -0.77
N THR A 268 26.40 -14.64 0.15
CA THR A 268 27.73 -14.82 0.74
C THR A 268 27.66 -15.38 2.16
N GLU A 269 28.79 -15.83 2.70
CA GLU A 269 28.84 -16.48 4.04
C GLU A 269 29.23 -15.54 5.20
N GLU A 270 29.31 -14.22 4.96
CA GLU A 270 29.76 -13.29 6.02
C GLU A 270 28.73 -13.12 7.14
N LYS A 271 27.46 -12.95 6.79
CA LYS A 271 26.35 -12.85 7.75
C LYS A 271 25.13 -13.60 7.22
N VAL A 272 24.88 -14.78 7.75
CA VAL A 272 23.95 -15.77 7.19
C VAL A 272 22.62 -15.79 7.95
N LEU A 273 21.52 -15.70 7.22
CA LEU A 273 20.16 -15.92 7.72
C LEU A 273 19.87 -17.43 7.69
N TYR A 274 19.62 -18.03 8.86
CA TYR A 274 19.28 -19.45 8.97
C TYR A 274 17.77 -19.66 8.86
N ILE A 275 17.35 -20.51 7.90
CA ILE A 275 15.96 -20.78 7.60
C ILE A 275 15.69 -22.28 7.73
N ASN A 276 14.68 -22.63 8.51
CA ASN A 276 14.20 -24.00 8.68
C ASN A 276 12.77 -24.08 8.12
N GLU A 277 12.65 -24.39 6.82
CA GLU A 277 11.38 -24.60 6.15
C GLU A 277 11.38 -25.91 5.36
N GLN A 278 10.23 -26.60 5.37
CA GLN A 278 10.09 -27.79 4.53
C GLN A 278 9.76 -27.39 3.10
N VAL A 279 10.54 -27.92 2.16
CA VAL A 279 10.43 -27.73 0.72
C VAL A 279 10.55 -29.06 0.00
N LYS A 280 10.10 -29.13 -1.25
CA LYS A 280 10.07 -30.37 -2.03
C LYS A 280 11.44 -30.78 -2.61
N ASP A 281 12.21 -29.77 -3.05
CA ASP A 281 13.47 -29.97 -3.74
C ASP A 281 14.42 -28.77 -3.54
N GLN A 282 15.61 -28.89 -4.11
CA GLN A 282 16.65 -27.87 -4.02
C GLN A 282 16.24 -26.56 -4.73
N SER A 283 15.52 -26.65 -5.87
CA SER A 283 15.09 -25.46 -6.63
C SER A 283 14.09 -24.63 -5.84
N GLU A 284 13.14 -25.28 -5.16
CA GLU A 284 12.22 -24.59 -4.26
C GLU A 284 12.97 -24.01 -3.05
N ALA A 285 13.94 -24.73 -2.48
CA ALA A 285 14.76 -24.26 -1.37
C ALA A 285 15.53 -22.99 -1.73
N GLU A 286 16.13 -22.92 -2.92
CA GLU A 286 16.83 -21.72 -3.41
C GLU A 286 15.87 -20.52 -3.55
N LYS A 287 14.68 -20.72 -4.14
CA LYS A 287 13.66 -19.67 -4.29
C LYS A 287 13.20 -19.14 -2.93
N VAL A 288 12.87 -20.04 -2.01
CA VAL A 288 12.43 -19.66 -0.66
C VAL A 288 13.54 -18.95 0.11
N ALA A 289 14.79 -19.44 0.02
CA ALA A 289 15.94 -18.81 0.68
C ALA A 289 16.18 -17.38 0.16
N LYS A 290 16.14 -17.18 -1.16
CA LYS A 290 16.25 -15.83 -1.79
C LYS A 290 15.11 -14.93 -1.38
N ALA A 291 13.86 -15.41 -1.42
CA ALA A 291 12.69 -14.66 -1.02
C ALA A 291 12.79 -14.17 0.44
N ARG A 292 13.18 -15.06 1.36
CA ARG A 292 13.36 -14.73 2.78
C ARG A 292 14.51 -13.74 3.01
N LEU A 293 15.64 -13.93 2.32
CA LEU A 293 16.78 -13.03 2.41
C LEU A 293 16.43 -11.62 1.92
N ASN A 294 15.81 -11.52 0.76
CA ASN A 294 15.37 -10.25 0.19
C ASN A 294 14.32 -9.56 1.09
N ALA A 295 13.34 -10.31 1.59
CA ALA A 295 12.34 -9.78 2.52
C ALA A 295 12.94 -9.27 3.83
N GLN A 296 13.96 -9.96 4.36
CA GLN A 296 14.67 -9.54 5.58
C GLN A 296 15.46 -8.24 5.36
N ASN A 297 16.07 -8.09 4.19
CA ASN A 297 16.95 -6.96 3.88
C ASN A 297 16.19 -5.74 3.32
N ARG A 298 14.95 -5.89 2.88
CA ARG A 298 14.22 -4.85 2.14
C ARG A 298 14.11 -3.52 2.89
N ASN A 299 14.01 -3.54 4.21
CA ASN A 299 13.82 -2.35 5.04
C ASN A 299 15.14 -1.80 5.64
N ALA A 300 16.28 -2.17 5.08
CA ALA A 300 17.59 -1.74 5.55
C ALA A 300 17.78 -0.21 5.51
N THR A 301 17.20 0.42 4.51
CA THR A 301 17.20 1.87 4.35
C THR A 301 15.80 2.33 3.98
N THR A 302 15.23 3.19 4.81
CA THR A 302 13.89 3.74 4.64
C THR A 302 13.91 5.25 4.71
N ILE A 303 12.95 5.88 4.05
CA ILE A 303 12.69 7.31 4.16
C ILE A 303 11.19 7.54 4.38
N THR A 304 10.87 8.47 5.26
CA THR A 304 9.51 9.02 5.41
C THR A 304 9.57 10.51 5.19
N PHE A 305 8.78 11.01 4.28
CA PHE A 305 8.77 12.42 3.90
C PHE A 305 7.36 12.88 3.50
N LYS A 306 7.19 14.19 3.42
CA LYS A 306 5.99 14.83 2.87
C LYS A 306 6.37 15.59 1.60
N PRO A 307 5.66 15.38 0.48
CA PRO A 307 5.77 16.28 -0.66
C PRO A 307 5.34 17.70 -0.28
N THR A 308 5.97 18.71 -0.86
CA THR A 308 5.58 20.12 -0.65
C THR A 308 4.18 20.42 -1.17
N VAL A 309 3.78 19.72 -2.23
CA VAL A 309 2.44 19.77 -2.81
C VAL A 309 1.88 18.36 -2.85
N PHE A 310 0.61 18.20 -2.46
CA PHE A 310 -0.09 16.91 -2.57
C PHE A 310 -0.07 16.41 -4.02
N ASP A 311 0.35 15.17 -4.22
CA ASP A 311 0.40 14.52 -5.53
C ASP A 311 -0.71 13.46 -5.63
N HIS A 312 -1.72 13.75 -6.45
CA HIS A 312 -2.87 12.86 -6.64
C HIS A 312 -2.53 11.59 -7.46
N ALA A 313 -1.39 11.54 -8.11
CA ALA A 313 -0.93 10.39 -8.89
C ALA A 313 0.00 9.46 -8.09
N LEU A 314 0.42 9.86 -6.89
CA LEU A 314 1.34 9.08 -6.08
C LEU A 314 0.59 8.10 -5.17
N PHE A 315 0.82 6.81 -5.40
CA PHE A 315 0.26 5.70 -4.64
C PHE A 315 1.37 4.77 -4.14
N SER A 316 1.03 3.86 -3.24
CA SER A 316 1.90 2.75 -2.91
C SER A 316 2.26 1.93 -4.17
N THR A 317 3.36 1.18 -4.14
CA THR A 317 3.92 0.43 -5.29
C THR A 317 4.57 1.26 -6.39
N TYR A 318 4.60 2.59 -6.28
CA TYR A 318 5.35 3.43 -7.21
C TYR A 318 6.83 3.47 -6.83
N ASN A 319 7.66 3.78 -7.82
CA ASN A 319 9.07 4.07 -7.61
C ASN A 319 9.29 5.58 -7.62
N ILE A 320 10.15 6.04 -6.72
CA ILE A 320 10.61 7.42 -6.66
C ILE A 320 12.13 7.47 -6.74
N ASP A 321 12.66 8.51 -7.36
CA ASP A 321 14.10 8.79 -7.40
C ASP A 321 14.36 10.10 -6.64
N ILE A 322 14.96 9.96 -5.46
CA ILE A 322 15.26 11.10 -4.58
C ILE A 322 16.62 11.65 -4.98
N ARG A 323 16.68 12.98 -5.20
CA ARG A 323 17.85 13.71 -5.65
C ARG A 323 18.09 14.97 -4.82
N ASN A 324 19.33 15.41 -4.77
CA ASN A 324 19.75 16.59 -4.03
C ASN A 324 19.43 16.54 -2.52
N CYS A 325 19.40 15.34 -1.97
CA CYS A 325 19.25 15.03 -0.54
C CYS A 325 20.53 14.47 0.08
N GLY A 326 21.65 14.49 -0.65
CA GLY A 326 22.92 13.96 -0.19
C GLY A 326 22.92 12.45 0.01
N MET A 327 23.11 11.97 1.23
CA MET A 327 23.13 10.52 1.53
C MET A 327 21.79 9.81 1.25
N CYS A 328 20.69 10.56 1.18
CA CYS A 328 19.37 10.03 0.91
C CYS A 328 19.11 9.77 -0.59
N ASP A 329 20.00 10.24 -1.47
CA ASP A 329 19.82 10.10 -2.91
C ASP A 329 19.69 8.64 -3.35
N GLY A 330 18.85 8.41 -4.34
CA GLY A 330 18.68 7.11 -4.98
C GLY A 330 17.23 6.72 -5.23
N LYS A 331 17.09 5.52 -5.79
CA LYS A 331 15.80 4.92 -6.15
C LYS A 331 15.15 4.22 -4.97
N TYR A 332 13.89 4.55 -4.71
CA TYR A 332 13.08 3.99 -3.63
C TYR A 332 11.78 3.43 -4.17
N PHE A 333 11.28 2.42 -3.49
CA PHE A 333 9.94 1.86 -3.69
C PHE A 333 9.01 2.38 -2.59
N VAL A 334 7.85 2.88 -2.98
CA VAL A 334 6.84 3.41 -2.04
C VAL A 334 6.08 2.27 -1.40
N ASP A 335 6.34 2.04 -0.12
CA ASP A 335 5.67 0.99 0.65
C ASP A 335 4.31 1.45 1.20
N ARG A 336 4.18 2.75 1.49
CA ARG A 336 2.96 3.29 2.11
C ARG A 336 2.80 4.77 1.79
N VAL A 337 1.55 5.15 1.56
CA VAL A 337 1.12 6.54 1.44
C VAL A 337 0.00 6.80 2.45
N ASP A 338 0.20 7.78 3.33
CA ASP A 338 -0.81 8.27 4.26
C ASP A 338 -1.33 9.62 3.78
N VAL A 339 -2.62 9.72 3.58
CA VAL A 339 -3.31 10.95 3.19
C VAL A 339 -4.13 11.44 4.38
N THR A 340 -3.96 12.71 4.72
CA THR A 340 -4.74 13.36 5.78
C THR A 340 -5.40 14.62 5.25
N LEU A 341 -6.70 14.75 5.50
CA LEU A 341 -7.46 15.97 5.27
C LEU A 341 -8.09 16.40 6.59
N ASP A 342 -7.67 17.55 7.09
CA ASP A 342 -8.16 18.13 8.35
C ASP A 342 -8.20 19.66 8.26
N SER A 343 -8.29 20.35 9.41
CA SER A 343 -8.26 21.83 9.48
C SER A 343 -6.95 22.45 8.96
N GLY A 344 -5.86 21.69 8.91
CA GLY A 344 -4.57 22.08 8.33
C GLY A 344 -4.51 21.94 6.81
N GLY A 345 -5.53 21.33 6.21
CA GLY A 345 -5.61 21.08 4.77
C GLY A 345 -5.37 19.64 4.37
N LEU A 346 -5.16 19.44 3.08
CA LEU A 346 -4.87 18.13 2.49
C LEU A 346 -3.34 17.92 2.45
N THR A 347 -2.88 16.87 3.14
CA THR A 347 -1.46 16.51 3.24
C THR A 347 -1.24 15.05 2.88
N GLN A 348 -0.01 14.72 2.51
CA GLN A 348 0.42 13.38 2.13
C GLN A 348 1.74 13.07 2.81
N SER A 349 1.87 11.88 3.41
CA SER A 349 3.11 11.36 3.96
C SER A 349 3.48 10.07 3.24
N VAL A 350 4.69 9.97 2.76
CA VAL A 350 5.19 8.86 1.95
C VAL A 350 6.25 8.11 2.73
N THR A 351 6.05 6.82 2.93
CA THR A 351 7.08 5.92 3.47
C THR A 351 7.59 5.03 2.34
N ALA A 352 8.89 5.13 2.08
CA ALA A 352 9.53 4.39 1.01
C ALA A 352 10.83 3.72 1.50
N ARG A 353 11.15 2.60 0.90
CA ARG A 353 12.39 1.86 1.15
C ARG A 353 13.31 1.95 -0.05
N LYS A 354 14.62 2.04 0.21
CA LYS A 354 15.63 2.07 -0.86
C LYS A 354 15.66 0.73 -1.58
N ILE A 355 15.60 0.77 -2.91
CA ILE A 355 15.74 -0.42 -3.74
C ILE A 355 17.17 -0.90 -3.65
N ILE A 356 17.36 -2.13 -3.18
CA ILE A 356 18.66 -2.79 -3.03
C ILE A 356 18.82 -3.88 -4.09
N GLN A 357 20.07 -4.21 -4.39
CA GLN A 357 20.35 -5.34 -5.26
C GLN A 357 19.83 -6.62 -4.62
N ARG A 358 18.99 -7.34 -5.35
CA ARG A 358 18.45 -8.64 -4.91
C ARG A 358 19.48 -9.76 -5.16
N VAL A 359 19.44 -10.78 -4.30
CA VAL A 359 20.29 -11.98 -4.41
C VAL A 359 19.68 -13.03 -5.35
#